data_fab6a1f05aae39ee3d69d3f3662aecea
#
_entry.id   fab6a1f05aae39ee3d69d3f3662aecea
#
_cell.length_a   1.000
_cell.length_b   1.000
_cell.length_c   1.000
_cell.angle_alpha   90.00
_cell.angle_beta   90.00
_cell.angle_gamma   90.00
#
_symmetry.space_group_name_H-M   'P 1'
#
loop_
_entity.id
_entity.type
_entity.pdbx_description
1 polymer ?
#
loop_
_entity_poly.entity_id
_entity_poly.type
_entity_poly.pdbx_seq_one_letter_code
_entity_poly.pdbx_strand_id
1 'polypeptide(L)'
;MQGLIKDYIVKYLGGSGAEVPLEALDDSAVIDGIVLKSDSHTVKPLFFPGGDIGRLSITGTVNDIAVMGAEPLALSSGFIIEEGFALDDLELILKSMSEACKEAGVYVITGDTKVMEKGALDKLVINTSGIGKRSPELDRNIEEIRRYRDFSPKWLLDSNLSPGDKIIVSGTMGDHGIAVLSSREGYGFETDIKSDVAPLNRLVKDLLHVGGILKMKDPTRGGLANTLNEWSEKSRVGISVSEESIPVKLGVQVACEMLGIDPLEIGNEGKLVVAAIPQKAEEILKELKLSELGKNAEIIGEASSEFSQVVLQTAVGGKRIVLPPVGDPVPRIC
;
A
#
# COMPACT_ATOMS: atom_id res chain seq x y z
N MET A 1 -15.03 -2.19 7.93
CA MET A 1 -14.86 -2.85 6.61
C MET A 1 -14.39 -4.29 6.74
N GLN A 2 -13.34 -4.60 7.52
CA GLN A 2 -12.84 -5.98 7.71
C GLN A 2 -13.93 -6.98 8.12
N GLY A 3 -14.85 -6.63 9.05
CA GLY A 3 -15.96 -7.49 9.43
C GLY A 3 -16.88 -7.81 8.24
N LEU A 4 -17.22 -6.82 7.40
CA LEU A 4 -18.01 -7.07 6.19
C LEU A 4 -17.33 -8.08 5.26
N ILE A 5 -16.01 -7.95 5.08
CA ILE A 5 -15.26 -8.84 4.21
C ILE A 5 -15.20 -10.26 4.82
N LYS A 6 -14.80 -10.39 6.09
CA LYS A 6 -14.67 -11.69 6.77
C LYS A 6 -16.01 -12.41 6.94
N ASP A 7 -17.04 -11.70 7.43
CA ASP A 7 -18.30 -12.32 7.87
C ASP A 7 -19.29 -12.57 6.72
N TYR A 8 -19.12 -11.85 5.60
CA TYR A 8 -20.03 -11.97 4.45
C TYR A 8 -19.28 -12.42 3.18
N ILE A 9 -18.27 -11.70 2.70
CA ILE A 9 -17.65 -12.01 1.39
C ILE A 9 -16.88 -13.32 1.45
N VAL A 10 -15.92 -13.43 2.38
CA VAL A 10 -15.09 -14.64 2.53
C VAL A 10 -15.93 -15.85 2.84
N LYS A 11 -16.96 -15.70 3.68
CA LYS A 11 -17.87 -16.78 4.05
C LYS A 11 -18.55 -17.46 2.87
N TYR A 12 -18.89 -16.72 1.81
CA TYR A 12 -19.64 -17.23 0.67
C TYR A 12 -18.79 -17.45 -0.58
N LEU A 13 -17.67 -16.73 -0.72
CA LEU A 13 -16.80 -16.78 -1.90
C LEU A 13 -15.42 -17.41 -1.62
N GLY A 14 -15.11 -17.71 -0.37
CA GLY A 14 -13.90 -18.42 0.01
C GLY A 14 -13.91 -19.91 -0.32
N GLY A 15 -12.82 -20.64 0.04
CA GLY A 15 -12.71 -22.08 -0.15
C GLY A 15 -12.05 -22.49 -1.46
N SER A 16 -11.36 -21.57 -2.14
CA SER A 16 -10.53 -21.90 -3.30
C SER A 16 -9.28 -22.69 -2.89
N GLY A 17 -8.81 -23.60 -3.76
CA GLY A 17 -7.51 -24.28 -3.57
C GLY A 17 -6.30 -23.43 -3.97
N ALA A 18 -6.40 -22.09 -3.93
CA ALA A 18 -5.35 -21.18 -4.31
C ALA A 18 -4.15 -21.22 -3.33
N GLU A 19 -2.95 -20.94 -3.81
CA GLU A 19 -1.73 -20.86 -2.97
C GLU A 19 -1.83 -19.73 -1.93
N VAL A 20 -2.42 -18.59 -2.33
CA VAL A 20 -2.81 -17.49 -1.44
C VAL A 20 -4.28 -17.20 -1.73
N PRO A 21 -5.21 -17.77 -0.93
CA PRO A 21 -6.64 -17.67 -1.17
C PRO A 21 -7.21 -16.34 -0.64
N LEU A 22 -8.49 -16.07 -0.97
CA LEU A 22 -9.23 -14.90 -0.50
C LEU A 22 -9.22 -14.76 1.04
N GLU A 23 -9.25 -15.87 1.76
CA GLU A 23 -9.25 -15.93 3.22
C GLU A 23 -7.95 -15.43 3.86
N ALA A 24 -6.85 -15.44 3.12
CA ALA A 24 -5.57 -14.90 3.59
C ALA A 24 -5.66 -13.38 3.81
N LEU A 25 -6.51 -12.69 3.05
CA LEU A 25 -6.66 -11.24 3.07
C LEU A 25 -5.30 -10.52 2.92
N ASP A 26 -4.41 -11.10 2.11
CA ASP A 26 -3.18 -10.47 1.67
C ASP A 26 -3.45 -9.49 0.52
N ASP A 27 -2.44 -8.76 0.07
CA ASP A 27 -2.60 -7.70 -0.94
C ASP A 27 -3.13 -8.26 -2.26
N SER A 28 -2.74 -9.49 -2.63
CA SER A 28 -3.23 -10.18 -3.83
C SER A 28 -3.44 -11.68 -3.56
N ALA A 29 -4.28 -12.32 -4.39
CA ALA A 29 -4.43 -13.77 -4.42
C ALA A 29 -3.41 -14.42 -5.36
N VAL A 30 -3.10 -15.72 -5.12
CA VAL A 30 -2.19 -16.50 -5.97
C VAL A 30 -2.77 -17.84 -6.31
N ILE A 31 -2.79 -18.17 -7.60
CA ILE A 31 -3.17 -19.49 -8.12
C ILE A 31 -2.20 -19.92 -9.23
N ASP A 32 -1.64 -21.13 -9.15
CA ASP A 32 -0.68 -21.68 -10.11
C ASP A 32 0.48 -20.74 -10.43
N GLY A 33 0.99 -20.02 -9.42
CA GLY A 33 2.09 -19.04 -9.56
C GLY A 33 1.68 -17.72 -10.23
N ILE A 34 0.40 -17.55 -10.58
CA ILE A 34 -0.16 -16.30 -11.11
C ILE A 34 -0.73 -15.49 -9.95
N VAL A 35 -0.29 -14.25 -9.83
CA VAL A 35 -0.83 -13.27 -8.90
C VAL A 35 -1.97 -12.52 -9.56
N LEU A 36 -3.10 -12.39 -8.87
CA LEU A 36 -4.30 -11.69 -9.33
C LEU A 36 -4.74 -10.67 -8.27
N LYS A 37 -4.99 -9.45 -8.71
CA LYS A 37 -5.54 -8.36 -7.89
C LYS A 37 -6.71 -7.69 -8.61
N SER A 38 -7.67 -7.19 -7.83
CA SER A 38 -8.74 -6.30 -8.31
C SER A 38 -8.99 -5.21 -7.29
N ASP A 39 -8.99 -3.95 -7.76
CA ASP A 39 -9.22 -2.74 -6.96
C ASP A 39 -10.30 -1.85 -7.56
N SER A 40 -10.99 -1.12 -6.68
CA SER A 40 -11.98 -0.12 -7.08
C SER A 40 -11.60 1.24 -6.48
N HIS A 41 -11.41 2.23 -7.33
CA HIS A 41 -10.91 3.56 -6.95
C HIS A 41 -12.03 4.60 -7.02
N THR A 42 -12.16 5.39 -5.95
CA THR A 42 -13.25 6.38 -5.77
C THR A 42 -12.76 7.66 -5.09
N VAL A 43 -11.58 8.12 -5.41
CA VAL A 43 -10.98 9.30 -4.77
C VAL A 43 -11.81 10.58 -5.00
N LYS A 44 -11.85 11.44 -3.98
CA LYS A 44 -12.52 12.74 -4.04
C LYS A 44 -11.61 13.83 -3.43
N PRO A 45 -11.28 14.91 -4.20
CA PRO A 45 -11.59 15.12 -5.61
C PRO A 45 -10.88 14.16 -6.56
N LEU A 46 -11.31 14.08 -7.83
CA LEU A 46 -10.69 13.21 -8.84
C LEU A 46 -9.26 13.63 -9.20
N PHE A 47 -8.99 14.93 -9.13
CA PHE A 47 -7.66 15.54 -9.31
C PHE A 47 -7.21 16.16 -8.00
N PHE A 48 -5.97 15.87 -7.62
CA PHE A 48 -5.38 16.33 -6.36
C PHE A 48 -3.89 16.70 -6.55
N PRO A 49 -3.27 17.46 -5.66
CA PRO A 49 -1.85 17.79 -5.79
C PRO A 49 -0.98 16.54 -5.89
N GLY A 50 -0.29 16.37 -7.01
CA GLY A 50 0.61 15.24 -7.27
C GLY A 50 0.00 14.06 -8.01
N GLY A 51 -1.32 14.07 -8.33
CA GLY A 51 -1.95 12.99 -9.10
C GLY A 51 -3.44 13.16 -9.36
N ASP A 52 -4.04 12.08 -9.81
CA ASP A 52 -5.47 11.96 -10.10
C ASP A 52 -5.92 10.49 -9.97
N ILE A 53 -7.23 10.26 -10.10
CA ILE A 53 -7.81 8.91 -10.02
C ILE A 53 -7.24 7.96 -11.09
N GLY A 54 -6.83 8.46 -12.25
CA GLY A 54 -6.25 7.66 -13.32
C GLY A 54 -4.90 7.10 -12.93
N ARG A 55 -3.97 7.94 -12.45
CA ARG A 55 -2.68 7.48 -11.93
C ARG A 55 -2.87 6.50 -10.77
N LEU A 56 -3.74 6.87 -9.83
CA LEU A 56 -4.03 6.07 -8.64
C LEU A 56 -4.52 4.66 -9.01
N SER A 57 -5.45 4.55 -9.98
CA SER A 57 -6.02 3.26 -10.37
C SER A 57 -5.00 2.29 -10.96
N ILE A 58 -4.00 2.79 -11.69
CA ILE A 58 -2.94 1.96 -12.23
C ILE A 58 -1.93 1.57 -11.14
N THR A 59 -1.48 2.57 -10.35
CA THR A 59 -0.42 2.35 -9.36
C THR A 59 -0.87 1.43 -8.23
N GLY A 60 -2.09 1.59 -7.69
CA GLY A 60 -2.60 0.74 -6.61
C GLY A 60 -2.58 -0.74 -7.00
N THR A 61 -3.18 -1.09 -8.15
CA THR A 61 -3.20 -2.49 -8.60
C THR A 61 -1.81 -3.04 -8.92
N VAL A 62 -0.92 -2.23 -9.52
CA VAL A 62 0.47 -2.62 -9.80
C VAL A 62 1.24 -2.87 -8.51
N ASN A 63 1.08 -2.01 -7.51
CA ASN A 63 1.76 -2.09 -6.23
C ASN A 63 1.34 -3.36 -5.47
N ASP A 64 0.06 -3.66 -5.39
CA ASP A 64 -0.47 -4.85 -4.72
C ASP A 64 0.01 -6.16 -5.34
N ILE A 65 0.22 -6.19 -6.65
CA ILE A 65 0.84 -7.34 -7.32
C ILE A 65 2.34 -7.42 -6.97
N ALA A 66 3.03 -6.28 -7.03
CA ALA A 66 4.47 -6.23 -6.84
C ALA A 66 4.89 -6.61 -5.42
N VAL A 67 4.18 -6.13 -4.37
CA VAL A 67 4.52 -6.40 -2.97
C VAL A 67 4.39 -7.87 -2.57
N MET A 68 3.68 -8.68 -3.40
CA MET A 68 3.67 -10.14 -3.27
C MET A 68 4.97 -10.80 -3.76
N GLY A 69 5.86 -10.06 -4.39
CA GLY A 69 7.08 -10.57 -5.02
C GLY A 69 6.84 -11.03 -6.48
N ALA A 70 5.88 -10.44 -7.15
CA ALA A 70 5.54 -10.74 -8.55
C ALA A 70 5.90 -9.60 -9.49
N GLU A 71 6.13 -9.93 -10.76
CA GLU A 71 6.22 -8.96 -11.86
C GLU A 71 4.83 -8.72 -12.42
N PRO A 72 4.27 -7.49 -12.33
CA PRO A 72 3.03 -7.14 -13.00
C PRO A 72 3.17 -7.31 -14.52
N LEU A 73 2.17 -7.92 -15.16
CA LEU A 73 2.19 -8.22 -16.61
C LEU A 73 1.23 -7.33 -17.38
N ALA A 74 -0.01 -7.30 -16.94
CA ALA A 74 -1.08 -6.62 -17.64
C ALA A 74 -2.24 -6.27 -16.70
N LEU A 75 -3.02 -5.27 -17.10
CA LEU A 75 -4.21 -4.82 -16.39
C LEU A 75 -5.45 -4.91 -17.29
N SER A 76 -6.61 -5.06 -16.67
CA SER A 76 -7.89 -4.64 -17.23
C SER A 76 -8.39 -3.39 -16.51
N SER A 77 -9.21 -2.56 -17.19
CA SER A 77 -9.80 -1.38 -16.56
C SER A 77 -11.29 -1.26 -16.91
N GLY A 78 -12.11 -1.23 -15.87
CA GLY A 78 -13.55 -0.96 -15.96
C GLY A 78 -13.85 0.48 -15.55
N PHE A 79 -14.62 1.20 -16.38
CA PHE A 79 -15.05 2.57 -16.09
C PHE A 79 -16.54 2.58 -15.80
N ILE A 80 -16.94 3.13 -14.65
CA ILE A 80 -18.33 3.43 -14.32
C ILE A 80 -18.45 4.94 -14.26
N ILE A 81 -19.13 5.54 -15.25
CA ILE A 81 -19.14 6.98 -15.53
C ILE A 81 -20.54 7.52 -15.32
N GLU A 82 -20.68 8.62 -14.58
CA GLU A 82 -21.95 9.33 -14.44
C GLU A 82 -22.29 10.07 -15.72
N GLU A 83 -23.56 10.02 -16.17
CA GLU A 83 -24.04 10.81 -17.28
C GLU A 83 -23.78 12.31 -17.08
N GLY A 84 -23.18 12.96 -18.09
CA GLY A 84 -22.79 14.37 -18.02
C GLY A 84 -21.37 14.60 -17.48
N PHE A 85 -20.60 13.55 -17.24
CA PHE A 85 -19.17 13.69 -16.92
C PHE A 85 -18.42 14.36 -18.09
N ALA A 86 -17.56 15.33 -17.78
CA ALA A 86 -16.84 16.10 -18.80
C ALA A 86 -15.83 15.22 -19.55
N LEU A 87 -15.89 15.22 -20.89
CA LEU A 87 -14.97 14.43 -21.72
C LEU A 87 -13.53 14.95 -21.64
N ASP A 88 -13.32 16.23 -21.39
CA ASP A 88 -11.97 16.80 -21.19
C ASP A 88 -11.33 16.26 -19.92
N ASP A 89 -12.10 16.14 -18.82
CA ASP A 89 -11.61 15.51 -17.57
C ASP A 89 -11.30 14.03 -17.80
N LEU A 90 -12.15 13.31 -18.55
CA LEU A 90 -11.90 11.91 -18.89
C LEU A 90 -10.61 11.76 -19.70
N GLU A 91 -10.38 12.64 -20.68
CA GLU A 91 -9.15 12.63 -21.49
C GLU A 91 -7.90 12.84 -20.63
N LEU A 92 -7.93 13.77 -19.67
CA LEU A 92 -6.83 14.01 -18.73
C LEU A 92 -6.55 12.76 -17.87
N ILE A 93 -7.59 12.13 -17.34
CA ILE A 93 -7.49 10.90 -16.55
C ILE A 93 -6.87 9.76 -17.38
N LEU A 94 -7.33 9.56 -18.62
CA LEU A 94 -6.81 8.52 -19.50
C LEU A 94 -5.34 8.75 -19.89
N LYS A 95 -4.93 10.03 -20.09
CA LYS A 95 -3.51 10.39 -20.30
C LYS A 95 -2.66 10.03 -19.09
N SER A 96 -3.12 10.38 -17.89
CA SER A 96 -2.45 10.04 -16.62
C SER A 96 -2.33 8.54 -16.44
N MET A 97 -3.38 7.76 -16.71
CA MET A 97 -3.32 6.28 -16.71
C MET A 97 -2.26 5.76 -17.69
N SER A 98 -2.22 6.31 -18.91
CA SER A 98 -1.22 5.91 -19.91
C SER A 98 0.23 6.18 -19.45
N GLU A 99 0.45 7.32 -18.80
CA GLU A 99 1.76 7.67 -18.24
C GLU A 99 2.16 6.72 -17.10
N ALA A 100 1.25 6.43 -16.17
CA ALA A 100 1.48 5.48 -15.10
C ALA A 100 1.77 4.06 -15.62
N CYS A 101 1.05 3.61 -16.65
CA CYS A 101 1.33 2.33 -17.32
C CYS A 101 2.74 2.28 -17.92
N LYS A 102 3.20 3.34 -18.59
CA LYS A 102 4.56 3.43 -19.15
C LYS A 102 5.63 3.41 -18.06
N GLU A 103 5.40 4.14 -16.97
CA GLU A 103 6.28 4.19 -15.81
C GLU A 103 6.41 2.80 -15.15
N ALA A 104 5.29 2.10 -14.97
CA ALA A 104 5.25 0.76 -14.41
C ALA A 104 5.75 -0.33 -15.39
N GLY A 105 5.72 -0.07 -16.69
CA GLY A 105 6.04 -1.05 -17.73
C GLY A 105 4.94 -2.08 -17.96
N VAL A 106 3.68 -1.69 -17.75
CA VAL A 106 2.49 -2.54 -17.94
C VAL A 106 1.55 -1.95 -18.99
N TYR A 107 0.54 -2.71 -19.41
CA TYR A 107 -0.48 -2.28 -20.37
C TYR A 107 -1.87 -2.62 -19.86
N VAL A 108 -2.83 -1.74 -20.09
CA VAL A 108 -4.25 -2.08 -20.03
C VAL A 108 -4.59 -2.79 -21.35
N ILE A 109 -4.94 -4.08 -21.27
CA ILE A 109 -5.15 -4.93 -22.46
C ILE A 109 -6.63 -5.24 -22.72
N THR A 110 -7.51 -4.99 -21.77
CA THR A 110 -8.96 -5.18 -21.88
C THR A 110 -9.67 -4.29 -20.85
N GLY A 111 -10.98 -4.20 -20.94
CA GLY A 111 -11.78 -3.43 -19.99
C GLY A 111 -13.25 -3.42 -20.36
N ASP A 112 -14.02 -2.66 -19.60
CA ASP A 112 -15.44 -2.41 -19.84
C ASP A 112 -15.78 -0.95 -19.53
N THR A 113 -16.89 -0.45 -20.07
CA THR A 113 -17.37 0.91 -19.78
C THR A 113 -18.87 0.88 -19.58
N LYS A 114 -19.31 1.43 -18.43
CA LYS A 114 -20.72 1.59 -18.10
C LYS A 114 -21.02 3.05 -17.83
N VAL A 115 -22.02 3.61 -18.51
CA VAL A 115 -22.57 4.91 -18.18
C VAL A 115 -23.81 4.70 -17.30
N MET A 116 -23.85 5.41 -16.17
CA MET A 116 -24.95 5.40 -15.21
C MET A 116 -25.69 6.73 -15.28
N GLU A 117 -26.99 6.70 -14.97
CA GLU A 117 -27.80 7.91 -14.92
C GLU A 117 -27.27 8.91 -13.87
N LYS A 118 -27.54 10.19 -14.08
CA LYS A 118 -27.12 11.29 -13.23
C LYS A 118 -27.61 11.09 -11.78
N GLY A 119 -26.72 11.20 -10.80
CA GLY A 119 -26.98 11.01 -9.37
C GLY A 119 -26.87 9.56 -8.90
N ALA A 120 -26.59 8.60 -9.79
CA ALA A 120 -26.37 7.19 -9.41
C ALA A 120 -24.99 6.93 -8.80
N LEU A 121 -24.02 7.80 -9.10
CA LEU A 121 -22.67 7.79 -8.50
C LEU A 121 -22.08 9.21 -8.49
N ASP A 122 -20.97 9.41 -7.80
CA ASP A 122 -20.27 10.69 -7.78
C ASP A 122 -19.19 10.69 -8.89
N LYS A 123 -19.57 11.17 -10.09
CA LYS A 123 -18.72 11.36 -11.27
C LYS A 123 -18.18 10.08 -11.90
N LEU A 124 -17.20 9.44 -11.28
CA LEU A 124 -16.42 8.35 -11.88
C LEU A 124 -15.95 7.36 -10.83
N VAL A 125 -16.07 6.07 -11.15
CA VAL A 125 -15.40 4.96 -10.48
C VAL A 125 -14.55 4.23 -11.50
N ILE A 126 -13.30 3.92 -11.15
CA ILE A 126 -12.42 3.09 -11.98
C ILE A 126 -12.15 1.80 -11.20
N ASN A 127 -12.47 0.67 -11.84
CA ASN A 127 -12.06 -0.64 -11.33
C ASN A 127 -10.90 -1.16 -12.20
N THR A 128 -9.79 -1.53 -11.57
CA THR A 128 -8.67 -2.18 -12.25
C THR A 128 -8.49 -3.59 -11.71
N SER A 129 -8.20 -4.52 -12.61
CA SER A 129 -7.73 -5.85 -12.22
C SER A 129 -6.43 -6.11 -12.94
N GLY A 130 -5.49 -6.74 -12.24
CA GLY A 130 -4.18 -7.01 -12.77
C GLY A 130 -3.75 -8.45 -12.55
N ILE A 131 -2.88 -8.90 -13.44
CA ILE A 131 -2.18 -10.18 -13.31
C ILE A 131 -0.68 -9.97 -13.25
N GLY A 132 -0.02 -10.77 -12.43
CA GLY A 132 1.42 -10.85 -12.32
C GLY A 132 1.91 -12.28 -12.32
N LYS A 133 3.17 -12.46 -12.62
CA LYS A 133 3.86 -13.75 -12.50
C LYS A 133 4.91 -13.69 -11.39
N ARG A 134 5.19 -14.83 -10.81
CA ARG A 134 6.27 -14.99 -9.82
C ARG A 134 7.58 -14.43 -10.37
N SER A 135 8.23 -13.55 -9.61
CA SER A 135 9.53 -12.97 -10.00
C SER A 135 10.68 -13.93 -9.69
N PRO A 136 11.68 -14.05 -10.57
CA PRO A 136 12.93 -14.75 -10.22
C PRO A 136 13.67 -14.13 -9.02
N GLU A 137 13.52 -12.81 -8.81
CA GLU A 137 14.10 -12.12 -7.67
C GLU A 137 13.46 -12.55 -6.35
N LEU A 138 12.17 -12.96 -6.36
CA LEU A 138 11.54 -13.54 -5.17
C LEU A 138 12.20 -14.86 -4.77
N ASP A 139 12.58 -15.70 -5.72
CA ASP A 139 13.27 -16.95 -5.42
C ASP A 139 14.65 -16.68 -4.79
N ARG A 140 15.40 -15.72 -5.32
CA ARG A 140 16.68 -15.27 -4.72
C ARG A 140 16.49 -14.72 -3.32
N ASN A 141 15.48 -13.88 -3.12
CA ASN A 141 15.14 -13.33 -1.81
C ASN A 141 14.87 -14.45 -0.78
N ILE A 142 14.09 -15.46 -1.16
CA ILE A 142 13.79 -16.60 -0.29
C ILE A 142 15.05 -17.45 -0.01
N GLU A 143 15.89 -17.68 -1.02
CA GLU A 143 17.16 -18.37 -0.85
C GLU A 143 18.08 -17.61 0.12
N GLU A 144 18.13 -16.28 0.03
CA GLU A 144 18.90 -15.44 0.95
C GLU A 144 18.38 -15.57 2.39
N ILE A 145 17.06 -15.53 2.63
CA ILE A 145 16.48 -15.72 3.97
C ILE A 145 16.88 -17.09 4.53
N ARG A 146 16.84 -18.14 3.72
CA ARG A 146 17.17 -19.52 4.12
C ARG A 146 18.62 -19.72 4.55
N ARG A 147 19.53 -18.81 4.22
CA ARG A 147 20.92 -18.83 4.72
C ARG A 147 21.02 -18.47 6.21
N TYR A 148 20.01 -17.80 6.74
CA TYR A 148 20.02 -17.28 8.11
C TYR A 148 19.03 -17.98 9.04
N ARG A 149 17.94 -18.53 8.49
CA ARG A 149 16.91 -19.23 9.26
C ARG A 149 16.07 -20.17 8.40
N ASP A 150 15.38 -21.12 9.03
CA ASP A 150 14.37 -21.92 8.36
C ASP A 150 13.23 -21.02 7.87
N PHE A 151 12.91 -21.12 6.59
CA PHE A 151 11.86 -20.33 5.94
C PHE A 151 11.14 -21.16 4.87
N SER A 152 9.89 -21.51 5.13
CA SER A 152 9.06 -22.33 4.26
C SER A 152 8.11 -21.55 3.34
N PRO A 153 7.69 -20.28 3.63
CA PRO A 153 6.83 -19.53 2.76
C PRO A 153 7.36 -19.42 1.34
N LYS A 154 6.45 -19.44 0.37
CA LYS A 154 6.78 -19.30 -1.05
C LYS A 154 6.51 -17.87 -1.57
N TRP A 155 5.76 -17.08 -0.81
CA TRP A 155 5.32 -15.74 -1.14
C TRP A 155 5.57 -14.79 0.03
N LEU A 156 5.57 -13.49 -0.25
CA LEU A 156 5.67 -12.46 0.78
C LEU A 156 4.30 -12.23 1.40
N LEU A 157 4.06 -12.86 2.54
CA LEU A 157 2.76 -12.84 3.23
C LEU A 157 2.82 -12.03 4.52
N ASP A 158 1.70 -11.43 4.90
CA ASP A 158 1.56 -10.69 6.16
C ASP A 158 1.90 -11.54 7.41
N SER A 159 1.86 -12.87 7.28
CA SER A 159 2.16 -13.82 8.35
C SER A 159 3.63 -14.24 8.45
N ASN A 160 4.53 -13.64 7.67
CA ASN A 160 5.93 -14.11 7.58
C ASN A 160 6.87 -13.54 8.65
N LEU A 161 6.43 -12.61 9.49
CA LEU A 161 7.28 -11.97 10.48
C LEU A 161 7.59 -12.91 11.65
N SER A 162 8.78 -12.72 12.21
CA SER A 162 9.25 -13.37 13.44
C SER A 162 9.90 -12.35 14.36
N PRO A 163 10.00 -12.60 15.68
CA PRO A 163 10.67 -11.70 16.60
C PRO A 163 12.11 -11.37 16.16
N GLY A 164 12.49 -10.10 16.24
CA GLY A 164 13.78 -9.56 15.81
C GLY A 164 13.82 -9.03 14.38
N ASP A 165 12.82 -9.35 13.55
CA ASP A 165 12.73 -8.80 12.19
C ASP A 165 12.54 -7.28 12.22
N LYS A 166 13.21 -6.58 11.29
CA LYS A 166 13.21 -5.12 11.25
C LYS A 166 12.09 -4.60 10.38
N ILE A 167 11.52 -3.46 10.81
CA ILE A 167 10.49 -2.73 10.09
C ILE A 167 11.11 -1.47 9.50
N ILE A 168 10.96 -1.29 8.19
CA ILE A 168 11.54 -0.18 7.42
C ILE A 168 10.40 0.49 6.66
N VAL A 169 10.41 1.81 6.59
CA VAL A 169 9.54 2.58 5.69
C VAL A 169 10.37 3.20 4.57
N SER A 170 9.85 3.26 3.36
CA SER A 170 10.58 3.83 2.23
C SER A 170 10.63 5.36 2.23
N GLY A 171 9.83 6.01 3.07
CA GLY A 171 9.82 7.48 3.12
C GLY A 171 8.77 8.06 4.05
N THR A 172 8.38 9.30 3.79
CA THR A 172 7.47 10.07 4.64
C THR A 172 6.05 9.53 4.63
N MET A 173 5.43 9.50 5.82
CA MET A 173 4.07 8.99 6.01
C MET A 173 3.02 10.11 5.93
N GLY A 174 1.82 9.78 5.41
CA GLY A 174 0.64 10.63 5.37
C GLY A 174 0.56 11.62 4.20
N ASP A 175 1.54 11.62 3.29
CA ASP A 175 1.61 12.59 2.19
C ASP A 175 0.37 12.55 1.28
N HIS A 176 -0.06 11.35 0.85
CA HIS A 176 -1.19 11.21 -0.05
C HIS A 176 -2.49 11.73 0.56
N GLY A 177 -2.85 11.23 1.75
CA GLY A 177 -4.12 11.61 2.36
C GLY A 177 -4.21 13.11 2.67
N ILE A 178 -3.12 13.76 3.09
CA ILE A 178 -3.09 15.21 3.32
C ILE A 178 -3.18 15.98 2.00
N ALA A 179 -2.51 15.54 0.93
CA ALA A 179 -2.65 16.14 -0.39
C ALA A 179 -4.09 16.09 -0.91
N VAL A 180 -4.78 14.96 -0.74
CA VAL A 180 -6.19 14.81 -1.11
C VAL A 180 -7.08 15.71 -0.24
N LEU A 181 -6.88 15.72 1.09
CA LEU A 181 -7.66 16.56 2.01
C LEU A 181 -7.54 18.05 1.74
N SER A 182 -6.34 18.54 1.42
CA SER A 182 -6.10 19.96 1.12
C SER A 182 -6.91 20.45 -0.08
N SER A 183 -7.28 19.56 -0.99
CA SER A 183 -8.05 19.86 -2.19
C SER A 183 -9.56 19.70 -2.01
N ARG A 184 -10.02 19.29 -0.82
CA ARG A 184 -11.45 19.12 -0.53
C ARG A 184 -12.06 20.40 -0.01
N GLU A 185 -13.25 20.73 -0.53
CA GLU A 185 -14.08 21.79 0.03
C GLU A 185 -14.36 21.54 1.51
N GLY A 186 -14.26 22.58 2.34
CA GLY A 186 -14.58 22.55 3.75
C GLY A 186 -13.41 22.26 4.70
N TYR A 187 -12.25 21.87 4.20
CA TYR A 187 -11.07 21.66 5.07
C TYR A 187 -10.24 22.94 5.27
N GLY A 188 -10.24 23.88 4.29
CA GLY A 188 -9.81 25.26 4.44
C GLY A 188 -8.34 25.50 4.79
N PHE A 189 -7.43 24.56 4.50
CA PHE A 189 -5.98 24.77 4.67
C PHE A 189 -5.23 24.64 3.34
N GLU A 190 -4.18 25.43 3.20
CA GLU A 190 -3.26 25.37 2.08
C GLU A 190 -1.98 24.64 2.50
N THR A 191 -1.42 23.84 1.61
CA THR A 191 -0.17 23.12 1.85
C THR A 191 0.59 22.88 0.54
N ASP A 192 1.91 22.80 0.62
CA ASP A 192 2.78 22.38 -0.48
C ASP A 192 2.90 20.85 -0.60
N ILE A 193 2.21 20.10 0.27
CA ILE A 193 2.22 18.62 0.25
C ILE A 193 1.57 18.12 -1.03
N LYS A 194 2.30 17.26 -1.71
CA LYS A 194 1.82 16.52 -2.90
C LYS A 194 1.69 15.05 -2.55
N SER A 195 0.72 14.40 -3.18
CA SER A 195 0.58 12.95 -3.12
C SER A 195 1.87 12.27 -3.59
N ASP A 196 2.19 11.19 -2.94
CA ASP A 196 3.30 10.32 -3.25
C ASP A 196 2.95 9.22 -4.28
N VAL A 197 1.74 9.24 -4.85
CA VAL A 197 1.22 8.22 -5.78
C VAL A 197 2.23 7.87 -6.87
N ALA A 198 2.74 6.64 -6.85
CA ALA A 198 3.78 6.16 -7.76
C ALA A 198 3.77 4.63 -7.89
N PRO A 199 4.14 4.06 -9.05
CA PRO A 199 4.34 2.63 -9.19
C PRO A 199 5.64 2.20 -8.49
N LEU A 200 5.55 1.17 -7.65
CA LEU A 200 6.62 0.68 -6.78
C LEU A 200 7.30 -0.59 -7.31
N ASN A 201 6.80 -1.18 -8.39
CA ASN A 201 7.24 -2.48 -8.89
C ASN A 201 8.73 -2.55 -9.22
N ARG A 202 9.33 -1.46 -9.71
CA ARG A 202 10.79 -1.41 -9.96
C ARG A 202 11.58 -1.38 -8.65
N LEU A 203 11.17 -0.54 -7.70
CA LEU A 203 11.78 -0.48 -6.38
C LEU A 203 11.68 -1.83 -5.65
N VAL A 204 10.51 -2.47 -5.71
CA VAL A 204 10.31 -3.82 -5.15
C VAL A 204 11.27 -4.82 -5.77
N LYS A 205 11.47 -4.78 -7.09
CA LYS A 205 12.41 -5.67 -7.78
C LYS A 205 13.84 -5.48 -7.29
N ASP A 206 14.30 -4.23 -7.15
CA ASP A 206 15.65 -3.91 -6.67
C ASP A 206 15.86 -4.40 -5.24
N LEU A 207 14.86 -4.21 -4.37
CA LEU A 207 14.89 -4.70 -2.99
C LEU A 207 14.94 -6.23 -2.90
N LEU A 208 14.15 -6.94 -3.71
CA LEU A 208 14.17 -8.41 -3.77
C LEU A 208 15.53 -8.93 -4.25
N HIS A 209 16.24 -8.17 -5.08
CA HIS A 209 17.59 -8.51 -5.52
C HIS A 209 18.60 -8.47 -4.37
N VAL A 210 18.45 -7.55 -3.42
CA VAL A 210 19.25 -7.52 -2.16
C VAL A 210 18.98 -8.76 -1.32
N GLY A 211 17.71 -9.18 -1.25
CA GLY A 211 17.26 -10.34 -0.48
C GLY A 211 17.04 -10.06 1.00
N GLY A 212 16.43 -11.02 1.69
CA GLY A 212 16.15 -10.91 3.13
C GLY A 212 14.80 -10.25 3.48
N ILE A 213 13.95 -10.02 2.49
CA ILE A 213 12.63 -9.41 2.65
C ILE A 213 11.58 -10.49 2.95
N LEU A 214 10.82 -10.30 4.02
CA LEU A 214 9.79 -11.20 4.49
C LEU A 214 8.40 -10.83 4.00
N LYS A 215 8.14 -9.51 3.98
CA LYS A 215 6.91 -8.90 3.50
C LYS A 215 7.17 -7.45 3.10
N MET A 216 6.44 -6.99 2.10
CA MET A 216 6.27 -5.58 1.76
C MET A 216 4.78 -5.26 1.65
N LYS A 217 4.41 -4.02 1.92
CA LYS A 217 3.05 -3.51 1.75
C LYS A 217 3.08 -2.02 1.49
N ASP A 218 2.21 -1.53 0.63
CA ASP A 218 1.92 -0.11 0.52
C ASP A 218 0.88 0.28 1.59
N PRO A 219 1.19 1.25 2.45
CA PRO A 219 0.32 1.64 3.57
C PRO A 219 -0.81 2.56 3.09
N THR A 220 -1.76 2.02 2.33
CA THR A 220 -2.89 2.73 1.75
C THR A 220 -3.95 3.03 2.81
N ARG A 221 -5.11 2.37 2.77
CA ARG A 221 -6.20 2.64 3.73
C ARG A 221 -5.81 2.33 5.16
N GLY A 222 -5.94 3.34 6.03
CA GLY A 222 -5.57 3.25 7.46
C GLY A 222 -4.07 3.36 7.70
N GLY A 223 -3.28 3.65 6.66
CA GLY A 223 -1.88 4.00 6.73
C GLY A 223 -0.98 2.96 7.38
N LEU A 224 0.12 3.43 7.94
CA LEU A 224 1.10 2.62 8.65
C LEU A 224 0.48 1.89 9.85
N ALA A 225 -0.44 2.52 10.57
CA ALA A 225 -1.10 1.92 11.73
C ALA A 225 -1.83 0.63 11.35
N ASN A 226 -2.61 0.64 10.25
CA ASN A 226 -3.32 -0.54 9.79
C ASN A 226 -2.35 -1.64 9.32
N THR A 227 -1.35 -1.29 8.51
CA THR A 227 -0.34 -2.23 8.00
C THR A 227 0.36 -2.99 9.13
N LEU A 228 0.83 -2.27 10.15
CA LEU A 228 1.53 -2.90 11.28
C LEU A 228 0.61 -3.80 12.11
N ASN A 229 -0.65 -3.41 12.31
CA ASN A 229 -1.62 -4.23 13.03
C ASN A 229 -1.98 -5.51 12.26
N GLU A 230 -2.15 -5.46 10.94
CA GLU A 230 -2.39 -6.64 10.11
C GLU A 230 -1.21 -7.62 10.20
N TRP A 231 0.01 -7.13 10.11
CA TRP A 231 1.21 -7.95 10.25
C TRP A 231 1.34 -8.56 11.64
N SER A 232 1.10 -7.78 12.70
CA SER A 232 1.13 -8.24 14.08
C SER A 232 0.09 -9.34 14.33
N GLU A 233 -1.16 -9.15 13.88
CA GLU A 233 -2.25 -10.13 14.01
C GLU A 233 -1.94 -11.44 13.28
N LYS A 234 -1.57 -11.35 11.99
CA LYS A 234 -1.37 -12.52 11.12
C LYS A 234 -0.09 -13.30 11.47
N SER A 235 0.99 -12.61 11.85
CA SER A 235 2.24 -13.23 12.29
C SER A 235 2.24 -13.63 13.77
N ARG A 236 1.26 -13.15 14.55
CA ARG A 236 1.16 -13.38 16.02
C ARG A 236 2.39 -12.90 16.78
N VAL A 237 2.96 -11.79 16.38
CA VAL A 237 4.10 -11.14 17.04
C VAL A 237 3.75 -9.69 17.39
N GLY A 238 4.34 -9.14 18.42
CA GLY A 238 4.28 -7.71 18.68
C GLY A 238 5.17 -6.95 17.69
N ILE A 239 4.89 -5.66 17.48
CA ILE A 239 5.76 -4.78 16.71
C ILE A 239 6.02 -3.53 17.53
N SER A 240 7.30 -3.22 17.80
CA SER A 240 7.72 -1.97 18.45
C SER A 240 8.25 -1.01 17.40
N VAL A 241 7.71 0.22 17.36
CA VAL A 241 8.19 1.28 16.46
C VAL A 241 8.54 2.53 17.26
N SER A 242 9.53 3.29 16.79
CA SER A 242 9.98 4.55 17.39
C SER A 242 9.35 5.74 16.66
N GLU A 243 8.66 6.62 17.39
CA GLU A 243 8.06 7.83 16.83
C GLU A 243 9.10 8.73 16.16
N GLU A 244 10.29 8.88 16.78
CA GLU A 244 11.38 9.72 16.25
C GLU A 244 11.94 9.18 14.92
N SER A 245 11.80 7.87 14.67
CA SER A 245 12.33 7.23 13.47
C SER A 245 11.32 7.22 12.32
N ILE A 246 10.05 7.52 12.57
CA ILE A 246 9.02 7.55 11.52
C ILE A 246 9.09 8.90 10.82
N PRO A 247 9.49 8.96 9.53
CA PRO A 247 9.59 10.23 8.84
C PRO A 247 8.18 10.77 8.51
N VAL A 248 7.88 11.97 9.01
CA VAL A 248 6.65 12.72 8.72
C VAL A 248 7.03 14.14 8.35
N LYS A 249 6.53 14.65 7.22
CA LYS A 249 6.78 16.04 6.82
C LYS A 249 6.08 17.00 7.78
N LEU A 250 6.72 18.14 8.06
CA LEU A 250 6.14 19.17 8.95
C LEU A 250 4.74 19.60 8.50
N GLY A 251 4.50 19.78 7.19
CA GLY A 251 3.17 20.12 6.66
C GLY A 251 2.10 19.04 6.93
N VAL A 252 2.49 17.77 6.91
CA VAL A 252 1.60 16.65 7.28
C VAL A 252 1.32 16.68 8.78
N GLN A 253 2.36 16.84 9.60
CA GLN A 253 2.21 16.90 11.06
C GLN A 253 1.28 18.04 11.48
N VAL A 254 1.49 19.26 10.99
CA VAL A 254 0.65 20.42 11.29
C VAL A 254 -0.79 20.21 10.85
N ALA A 255 -1.01 19.67 9.63
CA ALA A 255 -2.35 19.38 9.15
C ALA A 255 -3.07 18.34 10.03
N CYS A 256 -2.38 17.28 10.43
CA CYS A 256 -2.90 16.25 11.32
C CYS A 256 -3.25 16.81 12.71
N GLU A 257 -2.40 17.66 13.29
CA GLU A 257 -2.68 18.35 14.56
C GLU A 257 -3.92 19.24 14.48
N MET A 258 -4.05 20.02 13.39
CA MET A 258 -5.23 20.88 13.17
C MET A 258 -6.54 20.08 13.02
N LEU A 259 -6.47 18.92 12.41
CA LEU A 259 -7.63 18.07 12.14
C LEU A 259 -7.91 17.04 13.25
N GLY A 260 -7.01 16.89 14.23
CA GLY A 260 -7.13 15.89 15.28
C GLY A 260 -6.99 14.46 14.79
N ILE A 261 -6.16 14.22 13.74
CA ILE A 261 -5.92 12.89 13.16
C ILE A 261 -4.47 12.46 13.42
N ASP A 262 -4.26 11.16 13.58
CA ASP A 262 -2.92 10.59 13.72
C ASP A 262 -2.28 10.42 12.32
N PRO A 263 -1.07 10.98 12.04
CA PRO A 263 -0.40 10.79 10.75
C PRO A 263 -0.15 9.31 10.41
N LEU A 264 -0.07 8.42 11.40
CA LEU A 264 0.10 6.98 11.17
C LEU A 264 -1.14 6.30 10.58
N GLU A 265 -2.32 6.93 10.70
CA GLU A 265 -3.59 6.44 10.15
C GLU A 265 -3.86 6.98 8.74
N ILE A 266 -3.01 7.89 8.24
CA ILE A 266 -3.17 8.53 6.93
C ILE A 266 -2.48 7.70 5.86
N GLY A 267 -3.21 7.45 4.76
CA GLY A 267 -2.74 6.62 3.66
C GLY A 267 -1.66 7.27 2.80
N ASN A 268 -0.82 6.39 2.24
CA ASN A 268 0.19 6.66 1.23
C ASN A 268 -0.08 5.77 0.01
N GLU A 269 0.23 6.24 -1.20
CA GLU A 269 -0.03 5.51 -2.45
C GLU A 269 1.25 5.29 -3.29
N GLY A 270 2.41 5.62 -2.72
CA GLY A 270 3.73 5.47 -3.33
C GLY A 270 4.83 5.25 -2.31
N LYS A 271 4.51 4.62 -1.18
CA LYS A 271 5.46 4.21 -0.15
C LYS A 271 5.36 2.72 0.12
N LEU A 272 6.46 2.16 0.60
CA LEU A 272 6.55 0.78 1.09
C LEU A 272 6.80 0.76 2.59
N VAL A 273 6.11 -0.15 3.26
CA VAL A 273 6.54 -0.71 4.54
C VAL A 273 7.19 -2.06 4.24
N VAL A 274 8.37 -2.31 4.77
CA VAL A 274 9.18 -3.51 4.49
C VAL A 274 9.50 -4.19 5.81
N ALA A 275 9.20 -5.48 5.93
CA ALA A 275 9.70 -6.34 6.98
C ALA A 275 10.88 -7.16 6.46
N ALA A 276 12.01 -7.14 7.17
CA ALA A 276 13.25 -7.77 6.72
C ALA A 276 13.96 -8.50 7.86
N ILE A 277 14.72 -9.54 7.51
CA ILE A 277 15.61 -10.18 8.48
C ILE A 277 16.66 -9.18 8.98
N PRO A 278 17.05 -9.21 10.25
CA PRO A 278 17.95 -8.21 10.84
C PRO A 278 19.30 -8.13 10.13
N GLN A 279 19.79 -9.24 9.57
CA GLN A 279 21.07 -9.32 8.88
C GLN A 279 21.12 -8.52 7.57
N LYS A 280 19.95 -8.19 6.98
CA LYS A 280 19.84 -7.49 5.70
C LYS A 280 19.23 -6.09 5.81
N ALA A 281 18.74 -5.70 6.97
CA ALA A 281 18.01 -4.46 7.15
C ALA A 281 18.79 -3.21 6.70
N GLU A 282 20.07 -3.11 7.06
CA GLU A 282 20.93 -1.97 6.66
C GLU A 282 21.23 -1.96 5.15
N GLU A 283 21.40 -3.13 4.53
CA GLU A 283 21.62 -3.26 3.10
C GLU A 283 20.37 -2.86 2.32
N ILE A 284 19.19 -3.29 2.79
CA ILE A 284 17.88 -2.91 2.24
C ILE A 284 17.64 -1.40 2.40
N LEU A 285 17.93 -0.84 3.59
CA LEU A 285 17.83 0.61 3.82
C LEU A 285 18.72 1.40 2.85
N LYS A 286 19.94 0.94 2.64
CA LYS A 286 20.88 1.58 1.70
C LYS A 286 20.34 1.52 0.28
N GLU A 287 19.81 0.38 -0.16
CA GLU A 287 19.23 0.22 -1.50
C GLU A 287 18.01 1.14 -1.68
N LEU A 288 17.11 1.20 -0.69
CA LEU A 288 15.99 2.15 -0.70
C LEU A 288 16.46 3.58 -0.95
N LYS A 289 17.49 4.02 -0.23
CA LYS A 289 18.02 5.40 -0.31
C LYS A 289 18.68 5.74 -1.65
N LEU A 290 18.96 4.76 -2.52
CA LEU A 290 19.42 5.01 -3.90
C LEU A 290 18.29 5.45 -4.84
N SER A 291 17.03 5.15 -4.49
CA SER A 291 15.85 5.53 -5.26
C SER A 291 15.26 6.86 -4.76
N GLU A 292 14.75 7.69 -5.67
CA GLU A 292 13.98 8.88 -5.30
C GLU A 292 12.73 8.54 -4.46
N LEU A 293 12.13 7.36 -4.68
CA LEU A 293 10.99 6.87 -3.90
C LEU A 293 11.37 6.43 -2.48
N GLY A 294 12.66 6.17 -2.26
CA GLY A 294 13.20 5.66 -0.99
C GLY A 294 14.18 6.60 -0.29
N LYS A 295 14.45 7.81 -0.80
CA LYS A 295 15.49 8.70 -0.26
C LYS A 295 15.34 9.06 1.22
N ASN A 296 14.11 9.06 1.73
CA ASN A 296 13.79 9.32 3.14
C ASN A 296 13.44 8.02 3.89
N ALA A 297 13.95 6.87 3.41
CA ALA A 297 13.72 5.59 4.07
C ALA A 297 14.40 5.55 5.45
N GLU A 298 13.73 4.89 6.41
CA GLU A 298 14.24 4.71 7.77
C GLU A 298 13.83 3.34 8.34
N ILE A 299 14.70 2.76 9.18
CA ILE A 299 14.34 1.63 10.04
C ILE A 299 13.57 2.20 11.22
N ILE A 300 12.28 1.88 11.31
CA ILE A 300 11.39 2.47 12.30
C ILE A 300 11.15 1.59 13.53
N GLY A 301 11.54 0.32 13.48
CA GLY A 301 11.26 -0.59 14.58
C GLY A 301 11.57 -2.03 14.28
N GLU A 302 11.01 -2.91 15.13
CA GLU A 302 11.23 -4.35 15.03
C GLU A 302 10.06 -5.18 15.56
N ALA A 303 9.96 -6.41 15.10
CA ALA A 303 9.05 -7.42 15.64
C ALA A 303 9.56 -7.93 16.99
N SER A 304 8.66 -8.20 17.95
CA SER A 304 8.96 -8.56 19.33
C SER A 304 8.15 -9.77 19.80
N SER A 305 8.74 -10.55 20.69
CA SER A 305 8.04 -11.61 21.44
C SER A 305 7.54 -11.17 22.82
N GLU A 306 7.85 -9.95 23.26
CA GLU A 306 7.50 -9.47 24.60
C GLU A 306 6.02 -9.12 24.75
N PHE A 307 5.35 -8.84 23.67
CA PHE A 307 3.92 -8.44 23.61
C PHE A 307 3.32 -8.88 22.26
N SER A 308 2.02 -8.69 22.10
CA SER A 308 1.27 -9.12 20.91
C SER A 308 0.59 -7.96 20.16
N GLN A 309 0.87 -6.71 20.52
CA GLN A 309 0.29 -5.52 19.94
C GLN A 309 1.34 -4.71 19.19
N VAL A 310 0.88 -3.69 18.46
CA VAL A 310 1.76 -2.65 17.93
C VAL A 310 1.96 -1.58 19.01
N VAL A 311 3.21 -1.33 19.38
CA VAL A 311 3.61 -0.37 20.42
C VAL A 311 4.47 0.73 19.81
N LEU A 312 4.05 1.97 19.95
CA LEU A 312 4.84 3.15 19.61
C LEU A 312 5.60 3.62 20.85
N GLN A 313 6.90 3.74 20.72
CA GLN A 313 7.76 4.44 21.69
C GLN A 313 7.76 5.92 21.32
N THR A 314 7.21 6.76 22.21
CA THR A 314 7.08 8.18 21.95
C THR A 314 8.40 8.91 22.15
N ALA A 315 8.60 10.06 21.49
CA ALA A 315 9.78 10.92 21.59
C ALA A 315 10.08 11.38 23.03
N VAL A 316 9.07 11.40 23.91
CA VAL A 316 9.24 11.75 25.33
C VAL A 316 9.49 10.54 26.24
N GLY A 317 9.74 9.35 25.67
CA GLY A 317 10.07 8.12 26.40
C GLY A 317 8.87 7.32 26.92
N GLY A 318 7.64 7.70 26.55
CA GLY A 318 6.43 6.93 26.84
C GLY A 318 6.22 5.78 25.86
N LYS A 319 5.21 4.94 26.14
CA LYS A 319 4.75 3.89 25.22
C LYS A 319 3.25 4.00 25.06
N ARG A 320 2.75 3.90 23.81
CA ARG A 320 1.32 3.79 23.53
C ARG A 320 1.05 2.61 22.60
N ILE A 321 -0.12 1.98 22.75
CA ILE A 321 -0.58 0.98 21.79
C ILE A 321 -1.10 1.73 20.55
N VAL A 322 -0.68 1.29 19.36
CA VAL A 322 -1.23 1.73 18.09
C VAL A 322 -2.35 0.76 17.73
N LEU A 323 -3.58 1.23 17.77
CA LEU A 323 -4.75 0.42 17.40
C LEU A 323 -4.99 0.51 15.87
N PRO A 324 -5.62 -0.52 15.27
CA PRO A 324 -6.11 -0.37 13.90
C PRO A 324 -7.15 0.76 13.86
N PRO A 325 -7.13 1.62 12.82
CA PRO A 325 -8.06 2.74 12.72
C PRO A 325 -9.51 2.29 12.77
N VAL A 326 -10.32 2.99 13.55
CA VAL A 326 -11.78 2.77 13.62
C VAL A 326 -12.46 3.65 12.57
N GLY A 327 -12.84 3.06 11.46
CA GLY A 327 -13.35 3.79 10.30
C GLY A 327 -12.23 4.20 9.33
N ASP A 328 -12.51 5.24 8.57
CA ASP A 328 -11.56 5.82 7.60
C ASP A 328 -11.44 7.31 7.92
N PRO A 329 -10.32 7.75 8.57
CA PRO A 329 -10.16 9.15 8.98
C PRO A 329 -10.16 10.09 7.77
N VAL A 330 -9.79 9.59 6.60
CA VAL A 330 -9.86 10.31 5.33
C VAL A 330 -10.59 9.45 4.30
N PRO A 331 -11.94 9.42 4.33
CA PRO A 331 -12.70 8.59 3.41
C PRO A 331 -12.47 8.99 1.95
N ARG A 332 -12.49 8.01 1.04
CA ARG A 332 -12.33 8.21 -0.42
C ARG A 332 -11.01 8.91 -0.78
N ILE A 333 -9.90 8.35 -0.34
CA ILE A 333 -8.56 8.75 -0.78
C ILE A 333 -8.01 7.84 -1.88
N CYS A 334 -8.58 6.64 -1.99
CA CYS A 334 -8.21 5.63 -3.00
C CYS A 334 -9.44 4.95 -3.63
#